data_6d2957284a2b97d9b670d6af9ae3ec17
#
_entry.id   6d2957284a2b97d9b670d6af9ae3ec17
#
_cell.length_a   1.000
_cell.length_b   1.000
_cell.length_c   1.000
_cell.angle_alpha   90.00
_cell.angle_beta   90.00
_cell.angle_gamma   90.00
#
_symmetry.space_group_name_H-M   'P 1'
#
loop_
_entity.id
_entity.type
_entity.pdbx_description
1 polymer ?
#
loop_
_entity_poly.entity_id
_entity_poly.type
_entity_poly.pdbx_seq_one_letter_code
_entity_poly.pdbx_strand_id
1 'polypeptide(L)'
;MATVLLMFALSAFPAFALEPVNVFLLANKNLPASLEVAEHYCVKRGVPTENIVSLDLPVGEDISRRDFDEKLAQPLREALKEKKDQAKVLLAVYGVPLRVGAPEPTEEEKAELTRLDAELSAAKNDIERLEKLIPIAEEEHKEKNTDQTKDALASRKQELDVAKRNQRRQQAQREQLGRIGRFDSRAAVDSELMLLWWDKYELGGWVHNPLYWQMPEKARAESPPMLLTCRLDGPTPEIAKRLVDDALEAEKEGLQGRIYVDARGIGYDPKGDAGFGYGGYDQSMRDMAALLKDEAKLEVTLDDKGELFAADSCPDCALYCGWYSLANYVDSFNFKKGAVAWHLASSEAVSLRQEGAKYWCKNLLEKGAAATLGPVAEPFTIGFPKPAEFFGMLATGKYTLVECYGRSVMLASWMGTLIGDPLYNPYGKQPALAEEKIFASPKGGQFLLRER
;
A
#
# COMPACT_ATOMS: atom_id res chain seq x y z
N MET A 1 33.67 10.78 -37.87
CA MET A 1 32.45 10.42 -37.12
C MET A 1 32.89 9.85 -35.78
N ALA A 2 32.85 10.65 -34.73
CA ALA A 2 33.22 10.23 -33.39
C ALA A 2 31.94 9.82 -32.64
N THR A 3 31.86 8.54 -32.30
CA THR A 3 30.76 7.97 -31.51
C THR A 3 30.98 8.36 -30.07
N VAL A 4 30.18 9.28 -29.57
CA VAL A 4 30.15 9.65 -28.12
C VAL A 4 29.40 8.55 -27.41
N LEU A 5 30.13 7.69 -26.68
CA LEU A 5 29.56 6.78 -25.70
C LEU A 5 29.15 7.63 -24.48
N LEU A 6 27.85 7.87 -24.32
CA LEU A 6 27.31 8.39 -23.06
C LEU A 6 27.37 7.25 -22.03
N MET A 7 28.37 7.24 -21.17
CA MET A 7 28.37 6.46 -19.94
C MET A 7 27.38 7.10 -18.99
N PHE A 8 26.19 6.50 -18.83
CA PHE A 8 25.35 6.76 -17.68
C PHE A 8 26.08 6.26 -16.42
N ALA A 9 26.62 7.18 -15.64
CA ALA A 9 27.08 6.87 -14.31
C ALA A 9 25.86 6.49 -13.47
N LEU A 10 25.62 5.19 -13.26
CA LEU A 10 24.75 4.74 -12.19
C LEU A 10 25.37 5.25 -10.88
N SER A 11 24.72 6.22 -10.24
CA SER A 11 25.02 6.56 -8.86
C SER A 11 24.61 5.36 -8.01
N ALA A 12 25.57 4.45 -7.80
CA ALA A 12 25.43 3.41 -6.80
C ALA A 12 25.25 4.12 -5.45
N PHE A 13 24.05 4.05 -4.88
CA PHE A 13 23.91 4.30 -3.44
C PHE A 13 24.90 3.38 -2.74
N PRO A 14 25.63 3.87 -1.74
CA PRO A 14 26.25 2.95 -0.82
C PRO A 14 25.09 2.16 -0.19
N ALA A 15 24.94 0.91 -0.59
CA ALA A 15 24.12 -0.01 0.14
C ALA A 15 24.81 -0.23 1.48
N PHE A 16 24.51 0.60 2.48
CA PHE A 16 24.74 0.22 3.84
C PHE A 16 23.77 -0.94 4.07
N ALA A 17 24.32 -2.15 4.09
CA ALA A 17 23.54 -3.32 4.48
C ALA A 17 22.84 -3.00 5.80
N LEU A 18 21.54 -3.27 5.87
CA LEU A 18 20.81 -3.10 7.13
C LEU A 18 21.40 -4.05 8.16
N GLU A 19 21.78 -3.49 9.28
CA GLU A 19 22.33 -4.21 10.42
C GLU A 19 21.27 -4.34 11.52
N PRO A 20 21.34 -5.36 12.39
CA PRO A 20 20.40 -5.50 13.52
C PRO A 20 20.26 -4.22 14.36
N VAL A 21 21.33 -3.46 14.53
CA VAL A 21 21.33 -2.19 15.28
C VAL A 21 20.45 -1.11 14.65
N ASN A 22 20.10 -1.22 13.37
CA ASN A 22 19.24 -0.28 12.65
C ASN A 22 17.74 -0.56 12.83
N VAL A 23 17.37 -1.69 13.44
CA VAL A 23 15.98 -2.10 13.63
C VAL A 23 15.49 -1.67 15.01
N PHE A 24 14.39 -0.92 15.04
CA PHE A 24 13.70 -0.52 16.27
C PHE A 24 12.32 -1.16 16.32
N LEU A 25 12.02 -1.84 17.42
CA LEU A 25 10.80 -2.57 17.60
C LEU A 25 9.76 -1.75 18.35
N LEU A 26 8.53 -1.77 17.88
CA LEU A 26 7.39 -1.13 18.53
C LEU A 26 6.56 -2.22 19.19
N ALA A 27 6.47 -2.20 20.52
CA ALA A 27 5.71 -3.16 21.30
C ALA A 27 4.57 -2.46 22.05
N ASN A 28 3.43 -3.13 22.15
CA ASN A 28 2.29 -2.67 22.94
C ASN A 28 2.43 -3.17 24.39
N LYS A 29 2.72 -2.27 25.33
CA LYS A 29 2.90 -2.65 26.76
C LYS A 29 1.62 -3.21 27.41
N ASN A 30 0.45 -2.98 26.80
CA ASN A 30 -0.83 -3.46 27.30
C ASN A 30 -1.12 -4.92 26.88
N LEU A 31 -0.23 -5.52 26.09
CA LEU A 31 -0.35 -6.91 25.66
C LEU A 31 0.99 -7.64 25.90
N PRO A 32 1.08 -8.51 26.94
CA PRO A 32 2.33 -9.21 27.28
C PRO A 32 2.96 -9.95 26.11
N ALA A 33 2.15 -10.62 25.26
CA ALA A 33 2.61 -11.31 24.06
C ALA A 33 3.34 -10.40 23.05
N SER A 34 3.08 -9.08 23.07
CA SER A 34 3.77 -8.10 22.25
C SER A 34 5.24 -7.99 22.64
N LEU A 35 5.53 -7.89 23.92
CA LEU A 35 6.89 -7.85 24.44
C LEU A 35 7.62 -9.18 24.20
N GLU A 36 6.95 -10.32 24.41
CA GLU A 36 7.52 -11.62 24.15
C GLU A 36 7.96 -11.82 22.68
N VAL A 37 7.16 -11.31 21.73
CA VAL A 37 7.50 -11.35 20.30
C VAL A 37 8.68 -10.43 20.02
N ALA A 38 8.73 -9.24 20.61
CA ALA A 38 9.84 -8.30 20.47
C ALA A 38 11.16 -8.88 21.02
N GLU A 39 11.14 -9.46 22.22
CA GLU A 39 12.28 -10.09 22.85
C GLU A 39 12.78 -11.31 22.05
N HIS A 40 11.86 -12.14 21.55
CA HIS A 40 12.19 -13.27 20.68
C HIS A 40 12.94 -12.80 19.43
N TYR A 41 12.45 -11.73 18.78
CA TYR A 41 13.11 -11.14 17.60
C TYR A 41 14.53 -10.63 17.95
N CYS A 42 14.66 -9.88 19.05
CA CYS A 42 15.96 -9.40 19.51
C CYS A 42 16.97 -10.53 19.69
N VAL A 43 16.57 -11.61 20.36
CA VAL A 43 17.43 -12.77 20.58
C VAL A 43 17.80 -13.44 19.25
N LYS A 44 16.84 -13.63 18.35
CA LYS A 44 17.03 -14.35 17.09
C LYS A 44 17.86 -13.59 16.06
N ARG A 45 17.66 -12.28 15.94
CA ARG A 45 18.36 -11.42 14.97
C ARG A 45 19.52 -10.64 15.55
N GLY A 46 19.80 -10.76 16.86
CA GLY A 46 20.88 -10.01 17.52
C GLY A 46 20.60 -8.51 17.59
N VAL A 47 19.33 -8.10 17.60
CA VAL A 47 18.94 -6.72 17.78
C VAL A 47 19.10 -6.33 19.25
N PRO A 48 19.72 -5.17 19.56
CA PRO A 48 19.82 -4.68 20.93
C PRO A 48 18.46 -4.54 21.60
N THR A 49 18.28 -5.04 22.80
CA THR A 49 16.99 -4.97 23.51
C THR A 49 16.58 -3.53 23.86
N GLU A 50 17.54 -2.60 23.97
CA GLU A 50 17.30 -1.16 24.10
C GLU A 50 16.70 -0.51 22.86
N ASN A 51 16.58 -1.25 21.76
CA ASN A 51 15.85 -0.83 20.57
C ASN A 51 14.35 -1.17 20.64
N ILE A 52 13.89 -1.83 21.70
CA ILE A 52 12.45 -2.04 21.94
C ILE A 52 11.85 -0.77 22.52
N VAL A 53 10.94 -0.15 21.79
CA VAL A 53 10.13 0.99 22.24
C VAL A 53 8.76 0.45 22.68
N SER A 54 8.53 0.44 23.99
CA SER A 54 7.27 -0.03 24.58
C SER A 54 6.29 1.13 24.73
N LEU A 55 5.14 1.04 24.03
CA LEU A 55 4.14 2.09 23.87
C LEU A 55 2.81 1.72 24.52
N ASP A 56 2.07 2.74 25.00
CA ASP A 56 0.74 2.60 25.59
C ASP A 56 -0.33 2.67 24.51
N LEU A 57 -0.57 1.55 23.82
CA LEU A 57 -1.45 1.50 22.68
C LEU A 57 -2.77 0.79 23.01
N PRO A 58 -3.87 1.08 22.29
CA PRO A 58 -5.10 0.31 22.43
C PRO A 58 -4.83 -1.17 22.07
N VAL A 59 -5.60 -2.05 22.68
CA VAL A 59 -5.62 -3.47 22.34
C VAL A 59 -6.61 -3.65 21.20
N GLY A 60 -6.15 -4.22 20.10
CA GLY A 60 -6.95 -4.44 18.89
C GLY A 60 -6.19 -4.05 17.62
N GLU A 61 -6.91 -4.06 16.50
CA GLU A 61 -6.30 -3.79 15.18
C GLU A 61 -6.50 -2.34 14.72
N ASP A 62 -7.31 -1.54 15.44
CA ASP A 62 -7.59 -0.15 15.10
C ASP A 62 -7.00 0.82 16.12
N ILE A 63 -6.52 1.97 15.63
CA ILE A 63 -6.14 3.12 16.43
C ILE A 63 -6.76 4.38 15.83
N SER A 64 -7.31 5.28 16.67
CA SER A 64 -7.79 6.57 16.18
C SER A 64 -6.62 7.42 15.67
N ARG A 65 -6.87 8.36 14.77
CA ARG A 65 -5.84 9.29 14.29
C ARG A 65 -5.21 10.05 15.46
N ARG A 66 -6.02 10.53 16.40
CA ARG A 66 -5.54 11.22 17.59
C ARG A 66 -4.63 10.32 18.44
N ASP A 67 -5.07 9.09 18.73
CA ASP A 67 -4.25 8.17 19.53
C ASP A 67 -2.98 7.74 18.79
N PHE A 68 -3.02 7.62 17.45
CA PHE A 68 -1.82 7.41 16.66
C PHE A 68 -0.82 8.53 16.85
N ASP A 69 -1.27 9.78 16.76
CA ASP A 69 -0.39 10.94 16.91
C ASP A 69 0.13 11.08 18.35
N GLU A 70 -0.74 10.99 19.35
CA GLU A 70 -0.43 11.25 20.78
C GLU A 70 0.23 10.06 21.49
N LYS A 71 -0.16 8.81 21.17
CA LYS A 71 0.31 7.62 21.91
C LYS A 71 1.33 6.78 21.15
N LEU A 72 1.46 6.97 19.82
CA LEU A 72 2.41 6.23 19.01
C LEU A 72 3.46 7.15 18.37
N ALA A 73 3.07 8.03 17.46
CA ALA A 73 4.03 8.80 16.64
C ALA A 73 4.86 9.79 17.48
N GLN A 74 4.23 10.58 18.34
CA GLN A 74 4.94 11.56 19.18
C GLN A 74 5.84 10.89 20.23
N PRO A 75 5.42 9.89 21.03
CA PRO A 75 6.29 9.18 21.93
C PRO A 75 7.45 8.47 21.22
N LEU A 76 7.19 7.92 20.03
CA LEU A 76 8.23 7.28 19.22
C LEU A 76 9.27 8.28 18.71
N ARG A 77 8.86 9.45 18.22
CA ARG A 77 9.78 10.53 17.84
C ARG A 77 10.69 10.93 18.97
N GLU A 78 10.16 11.07 20.19
CA GLU A 78 10.93 11.44 21.36
C GLU A 78 11.91 10.32 21.74
N ALA A 79 11.46 9.05 21.76
CA ALA A 79 12.32 7.91 22.07
C ALA A 79 13.47 7.73 21.07
N LEU A 80 13.25 8.09 19.80
CA LEU A 80 14.24 7.93 18.72
C LEU A 80 15.03 9.19 18.41
N LYS A 81 14.81 10.29 19.10
CA LYS A 81 15.40 11.60 18.81
C LYS A 81 16.92 11.56 18.67
N GLU A 82 17.59 10.95 19.64
CA GLU A 82 19.06 10.82 19.67
C GLU A 82 19.57 9.65 18.81
N LYS A 83 18.66 8.81 18.30
CA LYS A 83 18.95 7.64 17.46
C LYS A 83 18.46 7.79 16.02
N LYS A 84 18.09 9.00 15.61
CA LYS A 84 17.48 9.29 14.30
C LYS A 84 18.31 8.75 13.12
N ASP A 85 19.63 8.92 13.19
CA ASP A 85 20.52 8.45 12.12
C ASP A 85 20.74 6.92 12.15
N GLN A 86 20.57 6.30 13.31
CA GLN A 86 20.68 4.85 13.48
C GLN A 86 19.40 4.12 13.09
N ALA A 87 18.23 4.66 13.42
CA ALA A 87 16.93 4.08 13.11
C ALA A 87 16.68 4.13 11.61
N LYS A 88 16.70 2.97 10.97
CA LYS A 88 16.39 2.81 9.54
C LYS A 88 15.11 2.02 9.32
N VAL A 89 14.79 1.12 10.24
CA VAL A 89 13.64 0.22 10.17
C VAL A 89 12.83 0.33 11.45
N LEU A 90 11.53 0.51 11.31
CA LEU A 90 10.56 0.34 12.38
C LEU A 90 9.83 -0.99 12.19
N LEU A 91 9.90 -1.85 13.19
CA LEU A 91 9.26 -3.15 13.22
C LEU A 91 8.10 -3.14 14.22
N ALA A 92 6.87 -2.99 13.73
CA ALA A 92 5.69 -3.15 14.56
C ALA A 92 5.50 -4.64 14.89
N VAL A 93 5.49 -5.02 16.18
CA VAL A 93 5.29 -6.41 16.55
C VAL A 93 3.85 -6.71 16.91
N TYR A 94 3.52 -7.98 17.07
CA TYR A 94 2.21 -8.49 17.45
C TYR A 94 1.54 -7.62 18.52
N GLY A 95 0.30 -7.19 18.27
CA GLY A 95 -0.47 -6.35 19.20
C GLY A 95 -0.29 -4.84 19.03
N VAL A 96 0.58 -4.38 18.15
CA VAL A 96 0.55 -3.00 17.67
C VAL A 96 -0.62 -2.86 16.68
N PRO A 97 -1.49 -1.83 16.79
CA PRO A 97 -2.60 -1.64 15.88
C PRO A 97 -2.19 -1.69 14.41
N LEU A 98 -3.09 -2.16 13.55
CA LEU A 98 -2.85 -2.37 12.13
C LEU A 98 -3.32 -1.18 11.29
N ARG A 99 -4.45 -0.55 11.70
CA ARG A 99 -5.13 0.49 10.93
C ARG A 99 -5.23 1.79 11.70
N VAL A 100 -4.90 2.89 11.04
CA VAL A 100 -5.15 4.25 11.54
C VAL A 100 -6.48 4.74 11.00
N GLY A 101 -7.35 5.23 11.89
CA GLY A 101 -8.60 5.88 11.52
C GLY A 101 -8.38 7.21 10.79
N ALA A 102 -9.42 7.66 10.09
CA ALA A 102 -9.45 9.00 9.53
C ALA A 102 -9.35 10.07 10.63
N PRO A 103 -8.79 11.26 10.34
CA PRO A 103 -8.85 12.38 11.29
C PRO A 103 -10.30 12.78 11.54
N GLU A 104 -10.59 13.19 12.76
CA GLU A 104 -11.88 13.80 13.07
C GLU A 104 -11.94 15.20 12.47
N PRO A 105 -13.05 15.60 11.82
CA PRO A 105 -13.22 16.96 11.36
C PRO A 105 -13.17 17.94 12.53
N THR A 106 -12.53 19.08 12.33
CA THR A 106 -12.54 20.19 13.29
C THR A 106 -13.94 20.74 13.47
N GLU A 107 -14.20 21.51 14.51
CA GLU A 107 -15.51 22.13 14.72
C GLU A 107 -15.86 23.12 13.60
N GLU A 108 -14.87 23.80 13.02
CA GLU A 108 -15.04 24.68 11.86
C GLU A 108 -15.42 23.89 10.61
N GLU A 109 -14.76 22.75 10.36
CA GLU A 109 -15.09 21.85 9.24
C GLU A 109 -16.48 21.23 9.40
N LYS A 110 -16.87 20.84 10.62
CA LYS A 110 -18.24 20.35 10.92
C LYS A 110 -19.29 21.42 10.65
N ALA A 111 -19.02 22.66 11.08
CA ALA A 111 -19.92 23.80 10.84
C ALA A 111 -20.06 24.08 9.34
N GLU A 112 -18.95 24.06 8.60
CA GLU A 112 -18.95 24.29 7.15
C GLU A 112 -19.65 23.14 6.39
N LEU A 113 -19.45 21.89 6.78
CA LEU A 113 -20.19 20.75 6.21
C LEU A 113 -21.69 20.90 6.43
N THR A 114 -22.10 21.30 7.65
CA THR A 114 -23.51 21.55 7.97
C THR A 114 -24.10 22.66 7.13
N ARG A 115 -23.36 23.75 6.92
CA ARG A 115 -23.74 24.86 6.04
C ARG A 115 -23.92 24.41 4.59
N LEU A 116 -22.95 23.67 4.06
CA LEU A 116 -23.00 23.15 2.69
C LEU A 116 -24.14 22.15 2.48
N ASP A 117 -24.44 21.30 3.46
CA ASP A 117 -25.59 20.39 3.41
C ASP A 117 -26.94 21.14 3.36
N ALA A 118 -27.06 22.22 4.12
CA ALA A 118 -28.24 23.08 4.08
C ALA A 118 -28.37 23.80 2.73
N GLU A 119 -27.29 24.36 2.20
CA GLU A 119 -27.25 25.03 0.89
C GLU A 119 -27.57 24.07 -0.26
N LEU A 120 -27.05 22.84 -0.24
CA LEU A 120 -27.34 21.79 -1.22
C LEU A 120 -28.82 21.39 -1.19
N SER A 121 -29.41 21.28 0.00
CA SER A 121 -30.83 21.00 0.17
C SER A 121 -31.70 22.13 -0.41
N ALA A 122 -31.35 23.39 -0.14
CA ALA A 122 -32.04 24.56 -0.70
C ALA A 122 -31.91 24.58 -2.23
N ALA A 123 -30.70 24.38 -2.76
CA ALA A 123 -30.46 24.34 -4.21
C ALA A 123 -31.27 23.24 -4.91
N LYS A 124 -31.36 22.06 -4.28
CA LYS A 124 -32.19 20.96 -4.80
C LYS A 124 -33.67 21.36 -4.90
N ASN A 125 -34.21 21.97 -3.85
CA ASN A 125 -35.62 22.42 -3.82
C ASN A 125 -35.88 23.50 -4.88
N ASP A 126 -34.92 24.42 -5.07
CA ASP A 126 -35.05 25.47 -6.11
C ASP A 126 -34.99 24.87 -7.52
N ILE A 127 -34.12 23.91 -7.78
CA ILE A 127 -34.06 23.21 -9.06
C ILE A 127 -35.36 22.48 -9.34
N GLU A 128 -35.88 21.74 -8.37
CA GLU A 128 -37.17 21.03 -8.50
C GLU A 128 -38.35 21.99 -8.77
N ARG A 129 -38.33 23.15 -8.11
CA ARG A 129 -39.33 24.20 -8.36
C ARG A 129 -39.24 24.77 -9.77
N LEU A 130 -38.04 25.11 -10.23
CA LEU A 130 -37.82 25.64 -11.58
C LEU A 130 -38.12 24.63 -12.67
N GLU A 131 -37.77 23.34 -12.47
CA GLU A 131 -38.11 22.24 -13.40
C GLU A 131 -39.63 22.04 -13.54
N LYS A 132 -40.42 22.33 -12.51
CA LYS A 132 -41.88 22.32 -12.58
C LYS A 132 -42.46 23.57 -13.25
N LEU A 133 -41.82 24.72 -13.13
CA LEU A 133 -42.30 25.99 -13.68
C LEU A 133 -41.95 26.15 -15.17
N ILE A 134 -40.91 25.56 -15.67
CA ILE A 134 -40.48 25.67 -17.07
C ILE A 134 -41.51 25.11 -18.03
N PRO A 135 -42.07 23.88 -17.86
CA PRO A 135 -43.12 23.37 -18.74
C PRO A 135 -44.35 24.26 -18.77
N ILE A 136 -44.74 24.87 -17.65
CA ILE A 136 -45.87 25.82 -17.58
C ILE A 136 -45.58 27.05 -18.42
N ALA A 137 -44.36 27.62 -18.30
CA ALA A 137 -43.94 28.78 -19.09
C ALA A 137 -43.80 28.46 -20.60
N GLU A 138 -43.43 27.24 -20.94
CA GLU A 138 -43.38 26.75 -22.33
C GLU A 138 -44.78 26.68 -22.97
N GLU A 139 -45.75 26.17 -22.25
CA GLU A 139 -47.12 26.10 -22.72
C GLU A 139 -47.74 27.52 -22.84
N GLU A 140 -47.51 28.38 -21.84
CA GLU A 140 -47.94 29.77 -21.87
C GLU A 140 -47.33 30.58 -23.06
N HIS A 141 -46.05 30.33 -23.35
CA HIS A 141 -45.40 30.95 -24.51
C HIS A 141 -45.96 30.41 -25.83
N LYS A 142 -46.23 29.12 -25.88
CA LYS A 142 -46.85 28.48 -27.06
C LYS A 142 -48.26 29.02 -27.36
N GLU A 143 -49.05 29.29 -26.31
CA GLU A 143 -50.41 29.84 -26.47
C GLU A 143 -50.42 31.33 -26.83
N LYS A 144 -49.61 32.16 -26.14
CA LYS A 144 -49.64 33.61 -26.25
C LYS A 144 -48.67 34.19 -27.27
N ASN A 145 -47.54 33.54 -27.52
CA ASN A 145 -46.47 33.87 -28.46
C ASN A 145 -46.05 35.37 -28.44
N THR A 146 -45.86 35.93 -27.24
CA THR A 146 -45.42 37.30 -27.03
C THR A 146 -43.95 37.39 -26.61
N ASP A 147 -43.29 38.53 -26.84
CA ASP A 147 -41.91 38.77 -26.38
C ASP A 147 -41.82 38.62 -24.85
N GLN A 148 -42.83 39.07 -24.12
CA GLN A 148 -42.88 38.94 -22.65
C GLN A 148 -42.88 37.49 -22.19
N THR A 149 -43.65 36.59 -22.83
CA THR A 149 -43.65 35.15 -22.47
C THR A 149 -42.36 34.45 -22.89
N LYS A 150 -41.74 34.89 -23.99
CA LYS A 150 -40.42 34.40 -24.43
C LYS A 150 -39.33 34.75 -23.44
N ASP A 151 -39.29 36.05 -22.99
CA ASP A 151 -38.29 36.53 -22.02
C ASP A 151 -38.46 35.85 -20.66
N ALA A 152 -39.71 35.66 -20.21
CA ALA A 152 -40.00 34.95 -18.97
C ALA A 152 -39.53 33.48 -19.01
N LEU A 153 -39.72 32.78 -20.11
CA LEU A 153 -39.24 31.41 -20.31
C LEU A 153 -37.71 31.36 -20.33
N ALA A 154 -37.07 32.30 -21.06
CA ALA A 154 -35.63 32.40 -21.15
C ALA A 154 -35.01 32.67 -19.76
N SER A 155 -35.59 33.59 -18.96
CA SER A 155 -35.15 33.87 -17.59
C SER A 155 -35.21 32.62 -16.71
N ARG A 156 -36.31 31.88 -16.72
CA ARG A 156 -36.44 30.62 -15.92
C ARG A 156 -35.44 29.53 -16.31
N LYS A 157 -35.18 29.38 -17.62
CA LYS A 157 -34.15 28.47 -18.11
C LYS A 157 -32.75 28.88 -17.65
N GLN A 158 -32.46 30.17 -17.70
CA GLN A 158 -31.19 30.71 -17.21
C GLN A 158 -31.04 30.55 -15.69
N GLU A 159 -32.11 30.80 -14.92
CA GLU A 159 -32.11 30.57 -13.47
C GLU A 159 -31.83 29.09 -13.13
N LEU A 160 -32.44 28.14 -13.85
CA LEU A 160 -32.20 26.72 -13.68
C LEU A 160 -30.74 26.35 -13.96
N ASP A 161 -30.16 26.88 -15.04
CA ASP A 161 -28.77 26.65 -15.38
C ASP A 161 -27.80 27.20 -14.32
N VAL A 162 -28.10 28.37 -13.75
CA VAL A 162 -27.32 28.97 -12.65
C VAL A 162 -27.45 28.12 -11.39
N ALA A 163 -28.66 27.68 -11.04
CA ALA A 163 -28.90 26.84 -9.88
C ALA A 163 -28.17 25.48 -9.99
N LYS A 164 -28.19 24.86 -11.16
CA LYS A 164 -27.46 23.58 -11.41
C LYS A 164 -25.93 23.76 -11.34
N ARG A 165 -25.39 24.88 -11.85
CA ARG A 165 -23.95 25.19 -11.72
C ARG A 165 -23.53 25.41 -10.26
N ASN A 166 -24.34 26.18 -9.51
CA ASN A 166 -24.07 26.41 -8.08
C ASN A 166 -24.13 25.12 -7.27
N GLN A 167 -25.13 24.27 -7.49
CA GLN A 167 -25.24 22.96 -6.84
C GLN A 167 -23.99 22.10 -7.10
N ARG A 168 -23.52 22.02 -8.35
CA ARG A 168 -22.31 21.25 -8.69
C ARG A 168 -21.08 21.79 -7.96
N ARG A 169 -20.94 23.12 -7.88
CA ARG A 169 -19.81 23.75 -7.15
C ARG A 169 -19.87 23.45 -5.66
N GLN A 170 -21.04 23.58 -5.04
CA GLN A 170 -21.25 23.27 -3.62
C GLN A 170 -21.03 21.79 -3.34
N GLN A 171 -21.49 20.91 -4.23
CA GLN A 171 -21.25 19.48 -4.14
C GLN A 171 -19.74 19.15 -4.17
N ALA A 172 -18.98 19.76 -5.07
CA ALA A 172 -17.54 19.59 -5.15
C ALA A 172 -16.82 20.09 -3.89
N GLN A 173 -17.24 21.25 -3.35
CA GLN A 173 -16.69 21.78 -2.08
C GLN A 173 -16.99 20.84 -0.91
N ARG A 174 -18.23 20.35 -0.80
CA ARG A 174 -18.62 19.39 0.21
C ARG A 174 -17.84 18.08 0.12
N GLU A 175 -17.62 17.60 -1.10
CA GLU A 175 -16.83 16.40 -1.35
C GLU A 175 -15.36 16.59 -0.96
N GLN A 176 -14.80 17.74 -1.25
CA GLN A 176 -13.43 18.08 -0.86
C GLN A 176 -13.27 18.16 0.67
N LEU A 177 -14.16 18.86 1.36
CA LEU A 177 -14.18 18.90 2.83
C LEU A 177 -14.48 17.54 3.44
N GLY A 178 -15.39 16.78 2.86
CA GLY A 178 -15.74 15.45 3.32
C GLY A 178 -14.68 14.39 3.04
N ARG A 179 -13.58 14.71 2.33
CA ARG A 179 -12.42 13.80 2.19
C ARG A 179 -11.63 13.67 3.49
N ILE A 180 -11.61 14.73 4.29
CA ILE A 180 -11.07 14.72 5.64
C ILE A 180 -12.02 13.91 6.51
N GLY A 181 -11.94 12.79 6.83
CA GLY A 181 -12.89 11.93 7.60
C GLY A 181 -13.43 10.77 6.81
N ARG A 182 -13.04 10.64 5.54
CA ARG A 182 -13.39 9.50 4.68
C ARG A 182 -12.36 8.38 4.71
N PHE A 183 -12.73 7.32 4.03
CA PHE A 183 -11.93 6.14 3.71
C PHE A 183 -10.51 6.49 3.21
N ASP A 184 -10.37 7.52 2.38
CA ASP A 184 -9.11 7.95 1.75
C ASP A 184 -8.09 8.53 2.73
N SER A 185 -8.48 8.87 3.95
CA SER A 185 -7.57 9.35 5.01
C SER A 185 -7.23 8.28 6.06
N ARG A 186 -7.71 7.06 5.85
CA ARG A 186 -7.27 5.88 6.60
C ARG A 186 -5.96 5.36 6.00
N ALA A 187 -5.15 4.75 6.84
CA ALA A 187 -3.90 4.12 6.38
C ALA A 187 -3.54 2.89 7.22
N ALA A 188 -2.61 2.09 6.73
CA ALA A 188 -1.90 1.16 7.58
C ALA A 188 -0.99 1.94 8.54
N VAL A 189 -0.92 1.53 9.81
CA VAL A 189 -0.01 2.11 10.81
C VAL A 189 1.43 2.12 10.30
N ASP A 190 1.85 1.02 9.68
CA ASP A 190 3.20 0.90 9.13
C ASP A 190 3.46 1.93 8.02
N SER A 191 2.49 2.18 7.16
CA SER A 191 2.61 3.15 6.07
C SER A 191 2.69 4.60 6.56
N GLU A 192 1.98 4.94 7.64
CA GLU A 192 2.11 6.23 8.33
C GLU A 192 3.47 6.37 9.01
N LEU A 193 3.98 5.32 9.62
CA LEU A 193 5.27 5.32 10.29
C LEU A 193 6.45 5.52 9.34
N MET A 194 6.31 5.24 8.05
CA MET A 194 7.33 5.63 7.06
C MET A 194 7.63 7.13 7.10
N LEU A 195 6.62 7.94 7.43
CA LEU A 195 6.67 9.41 7.49
C LEU A 195 6.95 9.95 8.90
N LEU A 196 7.47 9.14 9.82
CA LEU A 196 7.68 9.52 11.23
C LEU A 196 8.41 10.87 11.40
N TRP A 197 9.36 11.19 10.52
CA TRP A 197 10.17 12.40 10.55
C TRP A 197 9.60 13.57 9.74
N TRP A 198 8.40 13.41 9.17
CA TRP A 198 7.73 14.47 8.43
C TRP A 198 6.87 15.30 9.38
N ASP A 199 7.08 16.63 9.39
CA ASP A 199 6.34 17.52 10.29
C ASP A 199 4.87 17.67 9.85
N LYS A 200 4.63 17.73 8.53
CA LYS A 200 3.31 17.89 7.93
C LYS A 200 3.22 17.19 6.58
N TYR A 201 2.09 16.59 6.32
CA TYR A 201 1.70 16.03 5.01
C TYR A 201 0.17 15.96 4.91
N GLU A 202 -0.37 15.88 3.70
CA GLU A 202 -1.82 15.75 3.49
C GLU A 202 -2.32 14.37 3.91
N LEU A 203 -3.42 14.32 4.65
CA LEU A 203 -4.09 13.10 5.09
C LEU A 203 -5.25 12.68 4.17
N GLY A 204 -5.54 13.41 3.12
CA GLY A 204 -6.63 13.13 2.16
C GLY A 204 -6.17 12.35 0.93
N GLY A 205 -5.46 11.26 1.11
CA GLY A 205 -4.93 10.44 0.02
C GLY A 205 -3.59 9.83 0.41
N TRP A 206 -2.68 9.71 -0.53
CA TRP A 206 -1.35 9.14 -0.33
C TRP A 206 -0.24 10.16 -0.56
N VAL A 207 0.92 9.87 0.01
CA VAL A 207 2.18 10.56 -0.25
C VAL A 207 3.05 9.70 -1.17
N HIS A 208 3.69 10.30 -2.17
CA HIS A 208 4.67 9.57 -2.97
C HIS A 208 5.88 9.17 -2.13
N ASN A 209 6.28 7.91 -2.26
CA ASN A 209 7.40 7.36 -1.49
C ASN A 209 8.75 7.74 -2.11
N PRO A 210 9.58 8.60 -1.48
CA PRO A 210 10.90 8.94 -1.98
C PRO A 210 11.88 7.76 -2.06
N LEU A 211 11.64 6.66 -1.33
CA LEU A 211 12.47 5.47 -1.40
C LEU A 211 12.18 4.61 -2.63
N TYR A 212 11.06 4.85 -3.32
CA TYR A 212 10.73 4.11 -4.54
C TYR A 212 11.89 4.20 -5.55
N TRP A 213 12.31 3.06 -6.10
CA TRP A 213 13.54 2.97 -6.88
C TRP A 213 13.57 3.83 -8.16
N GLN A 214 12.40 4.13 -8.73
CA GLN A 214 12.25 5.01 -9.89
C GLN A 214 11.99 6.49 -9.53
N MET A 215 11.99 6.84 -8.24
CA MET A 215 11.81 8.24 -7.83
C MET A 215 12.95 9.09 -8.37
N PRO A 216 12.67 10.24 -9.04
CA PRO A 216 13.70 11.16 -9.51
C PRO A 216 14.63 11.59 -8.38
N GLU A 217 15.94 11.65 -8.65
CA GLU A 217 16.97 11.98 -7.64
C GLU A 217 16.68 13.32 -6.96
N LYS A 218 16.26 14.33 -7.73
CA LYS A 218 15.87 15.65 -7.20
C LYS A 218 14.74 15.54 -6.18
N ALA A 219 13.65 14.83 -6.52
CA ALA A 219 12.51 14.66 -5.62
C ALA A 219 12.90 13.91 -4.34
N ARG A 220 13.79 12.92 -4.47
CA ARG A 220 14.33 12.17 -3.34
C ARG A 220 15.21 13.05 -2.43
N ALA A 221 16.07 13.88 -3.00
CA ALA A 221 16.97 14.75 -2.25
C ALA A 221 16.22 15.89 -1.52
N GLU A 222 15.08 16.32 -2.05
CA GLU A 222 14.25 17.38 -1.46
C GLU A 222 13.26 16.83 -0.40
N SER A 223 13.09 15.52 -0.31
CA SER A 223 12.17 14.90 0.66
C SER A 223 12.81 14.76 2.04
N PRO A 224 12.04 14.95 3.13
CA PRO A 224 12.54 14.61 4.47
C PRO A 224 12.89 13.10 4.55
N PRO A 225 13.72 12.70 5.53
CA PRO A 225 14.08 11.31 5.74
C PRO A 225 12.83 10.43 5.92
N MET A 226 12.85 9.25 5.31
CA MET A 226 11.85 8.21 5.50
C MET A 226 12.43 6.98 6.16
N LEU A 227 11.59 6.24 6.84
CA LEU A 227 11.91 4.97 7.46
C LEU A 227 11.36 3.81 6.65
N LEU A 228 12.06 2.71 6.63
CA LEU A 228 11.50 1.43 6.20
C LEU A 228 10.61 0.88 7.32
N THR A 229 9.50 0.27 6.98
CA THR A 229 8.54 -0.26 7.95
C THR A 229 8.12 -1.68 7.58
N CYS A 230 7.95 -2.49 8.61
CA CYS A 230 7.52 -3.86 8.51
C CYS A 230 6.78 -4.26 9.79
N ARG A 231 6.01 -5.34 9.76
CA ARG A 231 5.44 -5.89 11.00
C ARG A 231 5.75 -7.37 11.18
N LEU A 232 6.09 -7.73 12.40
CA LEU A 232 6.21 -9.13 12.83
C LEU A 232 4.94 -9.50 13.57
N ASP A 233 3.92 -9.87 12.81
CA ASP A 233 2.55 -10.04 13.29
C ASP A 233 1.89 -11.25 12.64
N GLY A 234 0.70 -11.60 13.08
CA GLY A 234 -0.05 -12.71 12.53
C GLY A 234 -1.29 -13.03 13.34
N PRO A 235 -1.98 -14.13 13.01
CA PRO A 235 -3.15 -14.61 13.74
C PRO A 235 -2.88 -14.86 15.23
N THR A 236 -1.68 -15.36 15.57
CA THR A 236 -1.25 -15.61 16.95
C THR A 236 0.20 -15.16 17.17
N PRO A 237 0.62 -14.93 18.43
CA PRO A 237 2.01 -14.57 18.74
C PRO A 237 3.01 -15.68 18.36
N GLU A 238 2.59 -16.96 18.36
CA GLU A 238 3.42 -18.09 17.93
C GLU A 238 3.71 -18.02 16.42
N ILE A 239 2.69 -17.64 15.62
CA ILE A 239 2.88 -17.41 14.18
C ILE A 239 3.82 -16.24 13.97
N ALA A 240 3.66 -15.12 14.68
CA ALA A 240 4.57 -13.99 14.59
C ALA A 240 6.03 -14.39 14.91
N LYS A 241 6.28 -15.17 15.95
CA LYS A 241 7.62 -15.71 16.28
C LYS A 241 8.14 -16.64 15.18
N ARG A 242 7.29 -17.50 14.62
CA ARG A 242 7.66 -18.44 13.55
C ARG A 242 8.17 -17.73 12.31
N LEU A 243 7.65 -16.52 11.96
CA LEU A 243 8.09 -15.79 10.76
C LEU A 243 9.61 -15.55 10.77
N VAL A 244 10.18 -15.18 11.91
CA VAL A 244 11.63 -14.98 12.02
C VAL A 244 12.40 -16.31 12.08
N ASP A 245 11.84 -17.31 12.75
CA ASP A 245 12.47 -18.63 12.83
C ASP A 245 12.56 -19.30 11.45
N ASP A 246 11.48 -19.24 10.65
CA ASP A 246 11.45 -19.79 9.30
C ASP A 246 12.33 -18.98 8.32
N ALA A 247 12.41 -17.65 8.48
CA ALA A 247 13.31 -16.80 7.71
C ALA A 247 14.78 -17.18 7.96
N LEU A 248 15.18 -17.29 9.23
CA LEU A 248 16.54 -17.71 9.60
C LEU A 248 16.88 -19.13 9.13
N GLU A 249 15.91 -20.04 9.15
CA GLU A 249 16.10 -21.40 8.64
C GLU A 249 16.38 -21.38 7.13
N ALA A 250 15.57 -20.64 6.36
CA ALA A 250 15.75 -20.52 4.92
C ALA A 250 17.08 -19.85 4.55
N GLU A 251 17.55 -18.87 5.33
CA GLU A 251 18.83 -18.19 5.07
C GLU A 251 20.06 -19.11 5.26
N LYS A 252 19.94 -20.24 5.94
CA LYS A 252 21.07 -21.16 6.11
C LYS A 252 21.55 -21.73 4.78
N GLU A 253 20.62 -22.19 3.96
CA GLU A 253 20.88 -22.87 2.68
C GLU A 253 20.40 -22.08 1.46
N GLY A 254 19.76 -20.92 1.69
CA GLY A 254 18.99 -20.19 0.68
C GLY A 254 17.60 -20.79 0.48
N LEU A 255 16.65 -19.95 0.05
CA LEU A 255 15.28 -20.39 -0.19
C LEU A 255 15.21 -21.27 -1.45
N GLN A 256 14.82 -22.50 -1.24
CA GLN A 256 14.64 -23.51 -2.30
C GLN A 256 13.16 -23.84 -2.47
N GLY A 257 12.74 -24.13 -3.70
CA GLY A 257 11.37 -24.56 -4.00
C GLY A 257 10.84 -23.98 -5.30
N ARG A 258 9.55 -24.14 -5.50
CA ARG A 258 8.85 -23.73 -6.72
C ARG A 258 8.23 -22.34 -6.57
N ILE A 259 8.11 -21.68 -7.70
CA ILE A 259 7.48 -20.37 -7.80
C ILE A 259 6.17 -20.50 -8.54
N TYR A 260 5.10 -19.96 -7.94
CA TYR A 260 3.76 -19.96 -8.53
C TYR A 260 3.31 -18.53 -8.79
N VAL A 261 2.92 -18.27 -10.03
CA VAL A 261 2.41 -16.96 -10.46
C VAL A 261 1.03 -17.16 -11.04
N ASP A 262 0.05 -16.49 -10.44
CA ASP A 262 -1.37 -16.61 -10.77
C ASP A 262 -1.85 -15.31 -11.43
N ALA A 263 -1.52 -15.15 -12.72
CA ALA A 263 -1.98 -14.05 -13.56
C ALA A 263 -3.38 -14.35 -14.12
N ARG A 264 -4.01 -13.36 -14.76
CA ARG A 264 -5.40 -13.50 -15.23
C ARG A 264 -5.57 -13.41 -16.75
N GLY A 265 -4.48 -13.37 -17.50
CA GLY A 265 -4.52 -13.25 -18.95
C GLY A 265 -5.04 -11.90 -19.44
N ILE A 266 -5.01 -10.85 -18.62
CA ILE A 266 -5.47 -9.53 -19.02
C ILE A 266 -4.45 -8.89 -19.94
N GLY A 267 -4.89 -8.48 -21.15
CA GLY A 267 -4.04 -7.79 -22.11
C GLY A 267 -3.54 -6.44 -21.58
N TYR A 268 -2.30 -6.11 -21.90
CA TYR A 268 -1.69 -4.81 -21.58
C TYR A 268 -1.67 -3.90 -22.82
N ASP A 269 -2.29 -2.72 -22.69
CA ASP A 269 -2.21 -1.65 -23.67
C ASP A 269 -1.36 -0.49 -23.12
N PRO A 270 -0.11 -0.32 -23.55
CA PRO A 270 0.76 0.75 -23.04
C PRO A 270 0.30 2.17 -23.41
N LYS A 271 -0.68 2.33 -24.31
CA LYS A 271 -1.24 3.64 -24.67
C LYS A 271 -2.42 4.03 -23.75
N GLY A 272 -3.21 3.04 -23.31
CA GLY A 272 -4.41 3.23 -22.47
C GLY A 272 -4.15 2.99 -20.98
N ASP A 273 -3.06 2.32 -20.65
CA ASP A 273 -2.73 1.92 -19.28
C ASP A 273 -1.30 2.41 -18.96
N ALA A 274 -1.20 3.38 -18.05
CA ALA A 274 0.10 3.88 -17.55
C ALA A 274 0.90 2.81 -16.74
N GLY A 275 0.51 1.54 -16.84
CA GLY A 275 1.13 0.39 -16.18
C GLY A 275 0.67 0.16 -14.74
N PHE A 276 -0.31 0.92 -14.27
CA PHE A 276 -0.94 0.76 -12.95
C PHE A 276 -2.40 0.31 -13.04
N GLY A 277 -2.96 0.18 -14.26
CA GLY A 277 -4.22 -0.48 -14.48
C GLY A 277 -4.09 -2.00 -14.39
N TYR A 278 -5.19 -2.69 -14.53
CA TYR A 278 -5.25 -4.15 -14.41
C TYR A 278 -4.34 -4.86 -15.43
N GLY A 279 -4.33 -4.39 -16.68
CA GLY A 279 -3.47 -4.98 -17.72
C GLY A 279 -1.99 -4.81 -17.44
N GLY A 280 -1.57 -3.62 -16.99
CA GLY A 280 -0.18 -3.35 -16.63
C GLY A 280 0.29 -4.12 -15.40
N TYR A 281 -0.60 -4.33 -14.44
CA TYR A 281 -0.28 -5.14 -13.27
C TYR A 281 -0.17 -6.63 -13.62
N ASP A 282 -1.11 -7.15 -14.39
CA ASP A 282 -1.10 -8.53 -14.88
C ASP A 282 0.15 -8.81 -15.74
N GLN A 283 0.54 -7.84 -16.56
CA GLN A 283 1.80 -7.94 -17.33
C GLN A 283 3.02 -8.04 -16.41
N SER A 284 3.05 -7.30 -15.30
CA SER A 284 4.15 -7.39 -14.32
C SER A 284 4.25 -8.78 -13.64
N MET A 285 3.14 -9.50 -13.51
CA MET A 285 3.17 -10.91 -13.07
C MET A 285 3.81 -11.81 -14.12
N ARG A 286 3.43 -11.67 -15.40
CA ARG A 286 4.08 -12.40 -16.50
C ARG A 286 5.56 -12.06 -16.62
N ASP A 287 5.90 -10.77 -16.44
CA ASP A 287 7.31 -10.31 -16.46
C ASP A 287 8.08 -10.91 -15.27
N MET A 288 7.50 -11.01 -14.08
CA MET A 288 8.07 -11.74 -12.93
C MET A 288 8.35 -13.21 -13.30
N ALA A 289 7.36 -13.89 -13.86
CA ALA A 289 7.50 -15.29 -14.23
C ALA A 289 8.63 -15.49 -15.24
N ALA A 290 8.70 -14.65 -16.28
CA ALA A 290 9.76 -14.70 -17.28
C ALA A 290 11.14 -14.38 -16.68
N LEU A 291 11.24 -13.32 -15.85
CA LEU A 291 12.49 -12.91 -15.20
C LEU A 291 13.05 -14.04 -14.31
N LEU A 292 12.22 -14.63 -13.46
CA LEU A 292 12.67 -15.67 -12.53
C LEU A 292 12.95 -17.01 -13.22
N LYS A 293 12.20 -17.34 -14.29
CA LYS A 293 12.42 -18.55 -15.08
C LYS A 293 13.62 -18.41 -16.03
N ASP A 294 13.66 -17.34 -16.83
CA ASP A 294 14.56 -17.25 -17.95
C ASP A 294 15.91 -16.64 -17.58
N GLU A 295 15.96 -15.73 -16.62
CA GLU A 295 17.21 -15.09 -16.17
C GLU A 295 17.75 -15.74 -14.90
N ALA A 296 16.90 -15.93 -13.86
CA ALA A 296 17.30 -16.52 -12.60
C ALA A 296 17.37 -18.08 -12.64
N LYS A 297 16.84 -18.72 -13.67
CA LYS A 297 16.81 -20.18 -13.86
C LYS A 297 16.10 -20.96 -12.74
N LEU A 298 15.10 -20.32 -12.11
CA LEU A 298 14.28 -20.93 -11.08
C LEU A 298 13.10 -21.71 -11.68
N GLU A 299 12.52 -22.65 -10.91
CA GLU A 299 11.37 -23.44 -11.35
C GLU A 299 10.09 -22.62 -11.16
N VAL A 300 9.52 -22.10 -12.26
CA VAL A 300 8.34 -21.22 -12.27
C VAL A 300 7.17 -21.88 -12.99
N THR A 301 6.02 -21.90 -12.32
CA THR A 301 4.72 -22.22 -12.90
C THR A 301 3.92 -20.94 -13.03
N LEU A 302 3.61 -20.53 -14.25
CA LEU A 302 2.69 -19.43 -14.56
C LEU A 302 1.33 -20.00 -14.92
N ASP A 303 0.29 -19.64 -14.19
CA ASP A 303 -1.10 -19.74 -14.62
C ASP A 303 -1.54 -18.36 -15.14
N ASP A 304 -2.00 -18.31 -16.39
CA ASP A 304 -2.43 -17.09 -17.07
C ASP A 304 -3.91 -17.20 -17.46
N LYS A 305 -4.73 -17.71 -16.52
CA LYS A 305 -6.17 -17.96 -16.67
C LYS A 305 -6.97 -17.19 -15.61
N GLY A 306 -8.30 -17.25 -15.74
CA GLY A 306 -9.21 -16.56 -14.81
C GLY A 306 -9.41 -17.25 -13.45
N GLU A 307 -9.13 -18.55 -13.37
CA GLU A 307 -9.33 -19.39 -12.19
C GLU A 307 -8.09 -19.35 -11.30
N LEU A 308 -8.29 -19.42 -9.98
CA LEU A 308 -7.21 -19.60 -9.00
C LEU A 308 -6.62 -21.02 -9.08
N PHE A 309 -5.38 -21.17 -8.63
CA PHE A 309 -4.82 -22.51 -8.37
C PHE A 309 -5.76 -23.33 -7.49
N ALA A 310 -6.03 -24.57 -7.89
CA ALA A 310 -6.87 -25.48 -7.12
C ALA A 310 -6.24 -25.83 -5.76
N ALA A 311 -7.05 -26.27 -4.81
CA ALA A 311 -6.57 -26.75 -3.52
C ALA A 311 -5.49 -27.83 -3.70
N ASP A 312 -4.45 -27.78 -2.86
CA ASP A 312 -3.31 -28.72 -2.83
C ASP A 312 -2.50 -28.83 -4.14
N SER A 313 -2.66 -27.87 -5.10
CA SER A 313 -2.02 -27.96 -6.41
C SER A 313 -0.62 -27.35 -6.49
N CYS A 314 -0.15 -26.66 -5.44
CA CYS A 314 1.11 -25.94 -5.41
C CYS A 314 2.09 -26.53 -4.37
N PRO A 315 2.70 -27.72 -4.63
CA PRO A 315 3.67 -28.33 -3.72
C PRO A 315 4.98 -27.52 -3.70
N ASP A 316 5.71 -27.62 -2.59
CA ASP A 316 7.03 -27.01 -2.39
C ASP A 316 7.09 -25.51 -2.73
N CYS A 317 6.03 -24.75 -2.41
CA CYS A 317 5.93 -23.34 -2.75
C CYS A 317 6.95 -22.51 -1.97
N ALA A 318 7.88 -21.87 -2.67
CA ALA A 318 8.85 -20.92 -2.13
C ALA A 318 8.40 -19.47 -2.34
N LEU A 319 7.91 -19.15 -3.53
CA LEU A 319 7.38 -17.81 -3.85
C LEU A 319 5.99 -17.95 -4.49
N TYR A 320 5.08 -17.06 -4.11
CA TYR A 320 3.77 -16.94 -4.74
C TYR A 320 3.39 -15.49 -4.94
N CYS A 321 2.85 -15.18 -6.09
CA CYS A 321 2.13 -13.95 -6.36
C CYS A 321 0.93 -14.23 -7.25
N GLY A 322 -0.23 -13.71 -6.86
CA GLY A 322 -1.46 -13.86 -7.65
C GLY A 322 -2.45 -12.73 -7.47
N TRP A 323 -3.49 -12.75 -8.28
CA TRP A 323 -4.68 -11.89 -8.25
C TRP A 323 -5.78 -12.44 -9.16
N TYR A 324 -7.02 -12.09 -9.08
CA TYR A 324 -7.71 -11.28 -8.13
C TYR A 324 -8.84 -12.11 -7.53
N SER A 325 -8.85 -12.32 -6.24
CA SER A 325 -9.96 -13.01 -5.57
C SER A 325 -10.11 -12.48 -4.14
N LEU A 326 -10.95 -11.48 -3.97
CA LEU A 326 -11.16 -10.74 -2.73
C LEU A 326 -11.71 -11.64 -1.62
N ALA A 327 -10.99 -11.70 -0.49
CA ALA A 327 -11.39 -12.44 0.72
C ALA A 327 -11.87 -13.87 0.41
N ASN A 328 -11.18 -14.53 -0.50
CA ASN A 328 -11.55 -15.88 -0.96
C ASN A 328 -10.31 -16.77 -1.08
N TYR A 329 -9.53 -16.86 -0.02
CA TYR A 329 -8.37 -17.72 0.06
C TYR A 329 -8.71 -19.18 -0.29
N VAL A 330 -7.90 -19.78 -1.16
CA VAL A 330 -7.91 -21.19 -1.52
C VAL A 330 -6.65 -21.83 -0.97
N ASP A 331 -6.78 -22.98 -0.27
CA ASP A 331 -5.67 -23.72 0.33
C ASP A 331 -4.90 -24.51 -0.74
N SER A 332 -4.20 -23.80 -1.61
CA SER A 332 -3.50 -24.38 -2.76
C SER A 332 -2.06 -24.79 -2.46
N PHE A 333 -1.46 -24.26 -1.40
CA PHE A 333 -0.02 -24.22 -1.22
C PHE A 333 0.48 -25.15 -0.12
N ASN A 334 1.53 -25.90 -0.42
CA ASN A 334 2.42 -26.49 0.57
C ASN A 334 3.70 -25.64 0.62
N PHE A 335 3.79 -24.76 1.61
CA PHE A 335 4.87 -23.78 1.70
C PHE A 335 6.19 -24.39 2.20
N LYS A 336 7.29 -24.00 1.58
CA LYS A 336 8.64 -24.18 2.13
C LYS A 336 8.85 -23.20 3.28
N LYS A 337 9.65 -23.57 4.27
CA LYS A 337 10.10 -22.63 5.30
C LYS A 337 10.78 -21.43 4.65
N GLY A 338 10.41 -20.24 5.06
CA GLY A 338 10.89 -19.01 4.46
C GLY A 338 10.10 -18.52 3.24
N ALA A 339 9.02 -19.19 2.84
CA ALA A 339 8.22 -18.81 1.68
C ALA A 339 7.72 -17.38 1.77
N VAL A 340 7.79 -16.63 0.66
CA VAL A 340 7.25 -15.29 0.49
C VAL A 340 6.07 -15.34 -0.46
N ALA A 341 4.89 -14.99 0.04
CA ALA A 341 3.65 -15.19 -0.69
C ALA A 341 2.66 -14.06 -0.46
N TRP A 342 2.06 -13.52 -1.53
CA TRP A 342 1.01 -12.51 -1.42
C TRP A 342 0.04 -12.54 -2.59
N HIS A 343 -1.18 -12.05 -2.34
CA HIS A 343 -2.25 -12.01 -3.33
C HIS A 343 -2.81 -10.60 -3.42
N LEU A 344 -2.89 -10.07 -4.63
CA LEU A 344 -3.43 -8.75 -4.87
C LEU A 344 -4.96 -8.79 -4.84
N ALA A 345 -5.52 -8.25 -3.80
CA ALA A 345 -6.93 -7.88 -3.70
C ALA A 345 -7.07 -6.83 -2.58
N SER A 346 -8.19 -6.11 -2.57
CA SER A 346 -8.48 -5.10 -1.56
C SER A 346 -8.65 -5.73 -0.19
N SER A 347 -8.23 -5.03 0.87
CA SER A 347 -8.51 -5.41 2.26
C SER A 347 -7.94 -6.76 2.71
N GLU A 348 -6.92 -7.32 2.06
CA GLU A 348 -6.39 -8.64 2.40
C GLU A 348 -5.58 -8.68 3.72
N ALA A 349 -5.18 -7.51 4.22
CA ALA A 349 -4.65 -7.33 5.56
C ALA A 349 -5.61 -6.56 6.48
N VAL A 350 -6.90 -6.49 6.17
CA VAL A 350 -7.87 -5.76 7.00
C VAL A 350 -7.97 -6.34 8.41
N SER A 351 -7.77 -7.63 8.56
CA SER A 351 -7.60 -8.28 9.86
C SER A 351 -6.70 -9.50 9.73
N LEU A 352 -5.75 -9.61 10.66
CA LEU A 352 -4.91 -10.80 10.81
C LEU A 352 -5.48 -11.79 11.83
N ARG A 353 -6.52 -11.41 12.60
CA ARG A 353 -7.03 -12.15 13.75
C ARG A 353 -8.49 -12.57 13.65
N GLN A 354 -9.24 -12.06 12.67
CA GLN A 354 -10.65 -12.42 12.53
C GLN A 354 -10.82 -13.91 12.25
N GLU A 355 -11.45 -14.60 13.19
CA GLU A 355 -11.71 -16.04 13.07
C GLU A 355 -12.59 -16.35 11.86
N GLY A 356 -12.26 -17.42 11.14
CA GLY A 356 -13.00 -17.89 9.96
C GLY A 356 -12.89 -17.00 8.72
N ALA A 357 -12.23 -15.84 8.80
CA ALA A 357 -12.03 -14.96 7.65
C ALA A 357 -11.11 -15.59 6.60
N LYS A 358 -11.46 -15.40 5.33
CA LYS A 358 -10.69 -15.90 4.18
C LYS A 358 -9.78 -14.84 3.54
N TYR A 359 -9.31 -13.85 4.33
CA TYR A 359 -8.32 -12.88 3.87
C TYR A 359 -7.00 -13.56 3.57
N TRP A 360 -6.38 -13.18 2.47
CA TRP A 360 -5.16 -13.84 1.99
C TRP A 360 -4.00 -13.70 2.97
N CYS A 361 -3.69 -12.50 3.46
CA CYS A 361 -2.57 -12.31 4.39
C CYS A 361 -2.68 -13.22 5.62
N LYS A 362 -3.85 -13.23 6.27
CA LYS A 362 -4.11 -14.09 7.43
C LYS A 362 -3.87 -15.56 7.12
N ASN A 363 -4.48 -16.06 6.05
CA ASN A 363 -4.46 -17.49 5.73
C ASN A 363 -3.08 -17.93 5.20
N LEU A 364 -2.39 -17.12 4.40
CA LEU A 364 -1.01 -17.40 3.98
C LEU A 364 -0.09 -17.59 5.19
N LEU A 365 -0.20 -16.70 6.20
CA LEU A 365 0.56 -16.84 7.44
C LEU A 365 0.17 -18.09 8.23
N GLU A 366 -1.11 -18.40 8.36
CA GLU A 366 -1.57 -19.62 9.04
C GLU A 366 -1.05 -20.90 8.37
N LYS A 367 -0.94 -20.88 7.03
CA LYS A 367 -0.52 -22.04 6.24
C LYS A 367 0.99 -22.19 6.05
N GLY A 368 1.80 -21.26 6.55
CA GLY A 368 3.24 -21.44 6.62
C GLY A 368 4.08 -20.45 5.81
N ALA A 369 3.49 -19.46 5.15
CA ALA A 369 4.28 -18.39 4.58
C ALA A 369 5.04 -17.64 5.70
N ALA A 370 6.31 -17.31 5.46
CA ALA A 370 7.15 -16.54 6.38
C ALA A 370 7.04 -15.04 6.14
N ALA A 371 6.54 -14.64 4.98
CA ALA A 371 6.25 -13.24 4.68
C ALA A 371 5.07 -13.10 3.71
N THR A 372 4.30 -12.04 3.92
CA THR A 372 3.21 -11.62 3.03
C THR A 372 3.11 -10.10 3.02
N LEU A 373 2.34 -9.56 2.09
CA LEU A 373 1.96 -8.15 2.07
C LEU A 373 0.51 -8.00 1.60
N GLY A 374 -0.12 -6.94 2.05
CA GLY A 374 -1.48 -6.66 1.63
C GLY A 374 -1.98 -5.35 2.19
N PRO A 375 -3.14 -4.88 1.70
CA PRO A 375 -3.73 -3.62 2.14
C PRO A 375 -4.73 -3.83 3.28
N VAL A 376 -4.82 -2.82 4.14
CA VAL A 376 -5.82 -2.77 5.23
C VAL A 376 -7.18 -2.27 4.76
N ALA A 377 -7.29 -1.75 3.52
CA ALA A 377 -8.51 -1.28 2.90
C ALA A 377 -8.37 -1.31 1.36
N GLU A 378 -9.05 -0.44 0.60
CA GLU A 378 -8.94 -0.34 -0.87
C GLU A 378 -7.69 0.46 -1.28
N PRO A 379 -6.62 -0.19 -1.80
CA PRO A 379 -5.36 0.47 -2.08
C PRO A 379 -5.25 1.01 -3.51
N PHE A 380 -6.16 0.64 -4.41
CA PHE A 380 -5.97 0.61 -5.86
C PHE A 380 -4.72 -0.22 -6.28
N THR A 381 -4.59 -0.55 -7.53
CA THR A 381 -3.43 -1.33 -8.03
C THR A 381 -2.10 -0.61 -7.80
N ILE A 382 -2.09 0.72 -7.87
CA ILE A 382 -0.91 1.56 -7.60
C ILE A 382 -0.37 1.43 -6.16
N GLY A 383 -1.20 1.00 -5.21
CA GLY A 383 -0.80 0.80 -3.81
C GLY A 383 -0.02 -0.49 -3.57
N PHE A 384 0.12 -1.35 -4.58
CA PHE A 384 0.91 -2.57 -4.48
C PHE A 384 2.28 -2.42 -5.16
N PRO A 385 3.31 -3.10 -4.67
CA PRO A 385 4.55 -3.26 -5.42
C PRO A 385 4.27 -4.04 -6.70
N LYS A 386 4.99 -3.75 -7.78
CA LYS A 386 4.95 -4.61 -8.96
C LYS A 386 5.71 -5.91 -8.69
N PRO A 387 5.10 -7.06 -9.00
CA PRO A 387 5.72 -8.36 -8.71
C PRO A 387 7.12 -8.53 -9.30
N ALA A 388 7.34 -8.14 -10.54
CA ALA A 388 8.65 -8.22 -11.18
C ALA A 388 9.72 -7.38 -10.47
N GLU A 389 9.35 -6.21 -9.93
CA GLU A 389 10.26 -5.35 -9.18
C GLU A 389 10.58 -5.95 -7.81
N PHE A 390 9.55 -6.29 -7.03
CA PHE A 390 9.71 -6.83 -5.68
C PHE A 390 10.49 -8.16 -5.67
N PHE A 391 10.03 -9.16 -6.41
CA PHE A 391 10.67 -10.47 -6.44
C PHE A 391 11.99 -10.47 -7.21
N GLY A 392 12.12 -9.59 -8.21
CA GLY A 392 13.40 -9.36 -8.89
C GLY A 392 14.46 -8.86 -7.91
N MET A 393 14.17 -7.82 -7.13
CA MET A 393 15.09 -7.32 -6.11
C MET A 393 15.41 -8.39 -5.07
N LEU A 394 14.40 -9.13 -4.60
CA LEU A 394 14.60 -10.22 -3.64
C LEU A 394 15.57 -11.29 -4.18
N ALA A 395 15.39 -11.70 -5.44
CA ALA A 395 16.22 -12.72 -6.08
C ALA A 395 17.68 -12.29 -6.30
N THR A 396 17.99 -10.99 -6.25
CA THR A 396 19.38 -10.50 -6.32
C THR A 396 20.20 -10.83 -5.07
N GLY A 397 19.55 -11.09 -3.93
CA GLY A 397 20.25 -11.26 -2.65
C GLY A 397 20.95 -9.99 -2.13
N LYS A 398 20.79 -8.84 -2.81
CA LYS A 398 21.37 -7.54 -2.39
C LYS A 398 20.51 -6.81 -1.38
N TYR A 399 19.22 -7.09 -1.36
CA TYR A 399 18.23 -6.37 -0.59
C TYR A 399 17.54 -7.32 0.40
N THR A 400 17.31 -6.83 1.60
CA THR A 400 16.43 -7.49 2.57
C THR A 400 14.97 -7.35 2.17
N LEU A 401 14.10 -8.12 2.79
CA LEU A 401 12.65 -8.11 2.52
C LEU A 401 12.05 -6.70 2.64
N VAL A 402 12.40 -5.96 3.70
CA VAL A 402 11.88 -4.60 3.90
C VAL A 402 12.44 -3.61 2.89
N GLU A 403 13.68 -3.80 2.42
CA GLU A 403 14.24 -2.95 1.35
C GLU A 403 13.57 -3.24 0.02
N CYS A 404 13.27 -4.50 -0.30
CA CYS A 404 12.51 -4.85 -1.49
C CYS A 404 11.13 -4.17 -1.47
N TYR A 405 10.43 -4.20 -0.34
CA TYR A 405 9.14 -3.55 -0.17
C TYR A 405 9.25 -2.03 -0.28
N GLY A 406 10.08 -1.39 0.54
CA GLY A 406 10.23 0.07 0.57
C GLY A 406 10.67 0.66 -0.77
N ARG A 407 11.44 -0.11 -1.58
CA ARG A 407 11.91 0.31 -2.91
C ARG A 407 10.89 0.05 -4.02
N SER A 408 9.95 -0.85 -3.84
CA SER A 408 8.96 -1.23 -4.86
C SER A 408 7.56 -0.65 -4.63
N VAL A 409 7.23 -0.17 -3.44
CA VAL A 409 5.97 0.55 -3.20
C VAL A 409 6.12 2.02 -3.57
N MET A 410 5.13 2.56 -4.27
CA MET A 410 5.13 3.95 -4.71
C MET A 410 4.55 4.92 -3.70
N LEU A 411 3.76 4.43 -2.75
CA LEU A 411 2.92 5.22 -1.88
C LEU A 411 3.24 4.99 -0.42
N ALA A 412 3.24 6.06 0.37
CA ALA A 412 3.26 6.09 1.82
C ALA A 412 2.02 6.81 2.35
N SER A 413 1.74 6.76 3.63
CA SER A 413 0.47 7.22 4.22
C SER A 413 -0.73 6.61 3.49
N TRP A 414 -0.65 5.32 3.19
CA TRP A 414 -1.65 4.58 2.42
C TRP A 414 -1.93 3.21 3.04
N MET A 415 -2.59 2.34 2.31
CA MET A 415 -3.23 1.13 2.84
C MET A 415 -2.30 -0.07 3.00
N GLY A 416 -1.11 -0.06 2.39
CA GLY A 416 -0.22 -1.23 2.30
C GLY A 416 0.57 -1.50 3.58
N THR A 417 0.75 -2.77 3.92
CA THR A 417 1.66 -3.24 4.97
C THR A 417 2.44 -4.48 4.52
N LEU A 418 3.69 -4.60 4.99
CA LEU A 418 4.54 -5.77 4.84
C LEU A 418 4.56 -6.55 6.16
N ILE A 419 4.35 -7.86 6.11
CA ILE A 419 4.35 -8.74 7.27
C ILE A 419 5.44 -9.79 7.09
N GLY A 420 6.38 -9.85 8.02
CA GLY A 420 7.53 -10.77 7.97
C GLY A 420 8.72 -10.21 8.74
N ASP A 421 9.86 -10.85 8.61
CA ASP A 421 11.11 -10.39 9.18
C ASP A 421 11.77 -9.34 8.25
N PRO A 422 11.98 -8.08 8.70
CA PRO A 422 12.55 -7.03 7.84
C PRO A 422 13.96 -7.34 7.34
N LEU A 423 14.77 -8.07 8.10
CA LEU A 423 16.13 -8.43 7.72
C LEU A 423 16.23 -9.70 6.87
N TYR A 424 15.10 -10.36 6.60
CA TYR A 424 15.09 -11.58 5.80
C TYR A 424 15.65 -11.34 4.40
N ASN A 425 16.68 -12.13 4.05
CA ASN A 425 17.31 -12.11 2.74
C ASN A 425 17.50 -13.56 2.22
N PRO A 426 16.47 -14.15 1.62
CA PRO A 426 16.46 -15.56 1.21
C PRO A 426 17.53 -15.92 0.16
N TYR A 427 18.00 -14.96 -0.60
CA TYR A 427 18.99 -15.15 -1.65
C TYR A 427 20.36 -14.53 -1.33
N GLY A 428 20.56 -14.02 -0.11
CA GLY A 428 21.80 -13.33 0.26
C GLY A 428 23.07 -14.17 0.11
N LYS A 429 22.99 -15.48 0.40
CA LYS A 429 24.11 -16.42 0.23
C LYS A 429 24.23 -16.97 -1.20
N GLN A 430 23.12 -17.10 -1.90
CA GLN A 430 23.02 -17.66 -3.24
C GLN A 430 22.17 -16.76 -4.12
N PRO A 431 22.70 -15.60 -4.58
CA PRO A 431 21.99 -14.72 -5.49
C PRO A 431 21.56 -15.47 -6.75
N ALA A 432 20.27 -15.40 -7.08
CA ALA A 432 19.72 -16.06 -8.27
C ALA A 432 19.65 -15.12 -9.48
N LEU A 433 19.76 -13.79 -9.29
CA LEU A 433 19.61 -12.81 -10.33
C LEU A 433 20.65 -11.68 -10.20
N ALA A 434 21.18 -11.21 -11.32
CA ALA A 434 21.99 -10.00 -11.37
C ALA A 434 21.07 -8.76 -11.40
N GLU A 435 21.43 -7.70 -10.68
CA GLU A 435 20.59 -6.51 -10.50
C GLU A 435 20.27 -5.79 -11.82
N GLU A 436 21.23 -5.72 -12.74
CA GLU A 436 21.05 -5.12 -14.06
C GLU A 436 19.96 -5.78 -14.89
N LYS A 437 19.58 -7.02 -14.56
CA LYS A 437 18.49 -7.74 -15.23
C LYS A 437 17.11 -7.21 -14.88
N ILE A 438 16.93 -6.66 -13.67
CA ILE A 438 15.68 -6.04 -13.23
C ILE A 438 15.42 -4.77 -14.04
N PHE A 439 16.46 -3.98 -14.28
CA PHE A 439 16.38 -2.69 -14.96
C PHE A 439 16.39 -2.79 -16.48
N ALA A 440 16.82 -3.92 -17.04
CA ALA A 440 16.89 -4.15 -18.47
C ALA A 440 15.59 -4.68 -19.08
N SER A 441 14.53 -4.90 -18.31
CA SER A 441 13.26 -5.42 -18.85
C SER A 441 12.65 -4.42 -19.85
N PRO A 442 12.65 -4.74 -21.15
CA PRO A 442 12.20 -3.79 -22.19
C PRO A 442 10.68 -3.62 -22.23
N LYS A 443 9.93 -4.39 -21.44
CA LYS A 443 8.46 -4.39 -21.41
C LYS A 443 7.86 -3.69 -20.20
N GLY A 444 8.65 -3.44 -19.17
CA GLY A 444 8.22 -2.59 -18.04
C GLY A 444 8.19 -1.14 -18.50
N GLY A 445 6.99 -0.56 -18.65
CA GLY A 445 6.82 0.82 -19.04
C GLY A 445 7.64 1.75 -18.14
N GLN A 446 8.44 2.63 -18.75
CA GLN A 446 9.08 3.73 -18.02
C GLN A 446 7.97 4.62 -17.44
N PHE A 447 7.84 4.62 -16.13
CA PHE A 447 6.89 5.50 -15.48
C PHE A 447 7.49 6.89 -15.39
N LEU A 448 7.12 7.74 -16.35
CA LEU A 448 7.26 9.17 -16.20
C LEU A 448 6.20 9.61 -15.18
N LEU A 449 6.63 9.92 -13.96
CA LEU A 449 5.85 10.78 -13.08
C LEU A 449 5.62 12.08 -13.86
N ARG A 450 4.38 12.29 -14.35
CA ARG A 450 4.00 13.59 -14.86
C ARG A 450 4.01 14.54 -13.66
N GLU A 451 4.89 15.52 -13.72
CA GLU A 451 4.82 16.68 -12.84
C GLU A 451 3.38 17.25 -12.94
N ARG A 452 2.74 17.37 -11.81
CA ARG A 452 1.48 18.14 -11.67
C ARG A 452 1.80 19.58 -11.38
#